data_c3a57a8ab1e123eb733304d3f94bd8bb
#
_entry.id   c3a57a8ab1e123eb733304d3f94bd8bb
#
_cell.length_a   1.000
_cell.length_b   1.000
_cell.length_c   1.000
_cell.angle_alpha   90.00
_cell.angle_beta   90.00
_cell.angle_gamma   90.00
#
_symmetry.space_group_name_H-M   'P 1'
#
loop_
_entity.id
_entity.type
_entity.pdbx_description
1 polymer ?
#
loop_
_entity_poly.entity_id
_entity_poly.type
_entity_poly.pdbx_seq_one_letter_code
_entity_poly.pdbx_strand_id
1 'polypeptide(L)'
;MLTINWKQVYEYNLNDEKQWILILYDISQNHYVGIPVYNEEKKNSIHLKSINKYIMLDEITDYSRSNIKRCIYIKGKPIKITNKEFNDILLKSKENFLKYVKDNTNNDPDGISYNKWCRDKLELINKNADDITNLKVGAICWIDLGYNIGNELRKLRPAILWRSSSNKKMWTAIPLTSKHKNDNYYFHYDLIDINLGTARIENLINISTNRIREPYFIKNKIATITKKDNDAILKIIKKYYAFEGTKEKNKNISKYNTIRKTKENREKVLT
;
A
#
# COMPACT_ATOMS: atom_id res chain seq x y z
N MET A 1 32.22 1.73 -7.68
CA MET A 1 30.82 1.29 -7.62
C MET A 1 30.08 1.88 -8.83
N LEU A 2 29.31 1.10 -9.60
CA LEU A 2 28.60 1.63 -10.78
C LEU A 2 27.54 2.63 -10.35
N THR A 3 27.63 3.88 -10.82
CA THR A 3 26.57 4.88 -10.64
C THR A 3 25.51 4.67 -11.71
N ILE A 4 24.25 4.46 -11.29
CA ILE A 4 23.14 4.26 -12.21
C ILE A 4 22.37 5.57 -12.33
N ASN A 5 22.21 6.03 -13.57
CA ASN A 5 21.53 7.29 -13.90
C ASN A 5 20.27 7.02 -14.70
N TRP A 6 19.23 7.82 -14.48
CA TRP A 6 17.99 7.79 -15.26
C TRP A 6 18.24 8.14 -16.72
N LYS A 7 17.37 7.65 -17.60
CA LYS A 7 17.41 7.87 -19.05
C LYS A 7 18.60 7.25 -19.76
N GLN A 8 19.42 6.45 -19.06
CA GLN A 8 20.55 5.74 -19.63
C GLN A 8 20.24 4.25 -19.81
N VAL A 9 20.93 3.64 -20.76
CA VAL A 9 20.81 2.22 -21.09
C VAL A 9 21.93 1.43 -20.44
N TYR A 10 21.57 0.30 -19.84
CA TYR A 10 22.48 -0.60 -19.13
C TYR A 10 22.34 -2.03 -19.64
N GLU A 11 23.43 -2.79 -19.55
CA GLU A 11 23.41 -4.25 -19.68
C GLU A 11 22.89 -4.86 -18.36
N TYR A 12 21.88 -5.69 -18.49
CA TYR A 12 21.28 -6.45 -17.41
C TYR A 12 21.41 -7.94 -17.68
N ASN A 13 21.84 -8.71 -16.68
CA ASN A 13 21.98 -10.16 -16.80
C ASN A 13 21.00 -10.84 -15.84
N LEU A 14 20.18 -11.73 -16.37
CA LEU A 14 19.32 -12.60 -15.61
C LEU A 14 19.44 -14.01 -16.18
N ASN A 15 19.77 -15.00 -15.32
CA ASN A 15 19.92 -16.42 -15.74
C ASN A 15 20.82 -16.61 -16.99
N ASP A 16 21.98 -15.89 -17.00
CA ASP A 16 22.94 -15.89 -18.11
C ASP A 16 22.47 -15.25 -19.43
N GLU A 17 21.25 -14.74 -19.47
CA GLU A 17 20.75 -13.95 -20.58
C GLU A 17 21.12 -12.48 -20.42
N LYS A 18 21.67 -11.89 -21.49
CA LYS A 18 22.03 -10.46 -21.54
C LYS A 18 20.94 -9.69 -22.24
N GLN A 19 20.45 -8.67 -21.58
CA GLN A 19 19.44 -7.76 -22.11
C GLN A 19 19.87 -6.31 -21.91
N TRP A 20 19.49 -5.44 -22.80
CA TRP A 20 19.60 -4.00 -22.57
C TRP A 20 18.33 -3.48 -21.91
N ILE A 21 18.51 -2.64 -20.91
CA ILE A 21 17.41 -1.99 -20.19
C ILE A 21 17.63 -0.48 -20.15
N LEU A 22 16.58 0.29 -20.36
CA LEU A 22 16.56 1.72 -20.14
C LEU A 22 16.05 1.98 -18.71
N ILE A 23 16.84 2.66 -17.90
CA ILE A 23 16.43 3.03 -16.55
C ILE A 23 15.54 4.27 -16.58
N LEU A 24 14.36 4.15 -15.97
CA LEU A 24 13.37 5.22 -15.89
C LEU A 24 13.48 5.97 -14.55
N TYR A 25 13.53 5.26 -13.42
CA TYR A 25 13.72 5.84 -12.08
C TYR A 25 14.16 4.77 -11.07
N ASP A 26 14.58 5.20 -9.88
CA ASP A 26 14.91 4.33 -8.74
C ASP A 26 13.72 4.17 -7.80
N ILE A 27 13.49 2.95 -7.34
CA ILE A 27 12.52 2.65 -6.29
C ILE A 27 13.21 2.69 -4.93
N SER A 28 14.44 2.17 -4.88
CA SER A 28 15.27 2.09 -3.68
C SER A 28 16.74 2.00 -4.07
N GLN A 29 17.64 1.94 -3.08
CA GLN A 29 19.08 1.78 -3.33
C GLN A 29 19.45 0.53 -4.17
N ASN A 30 18.56 -0.49 -4.17
CA ASN A 30 18.83 -1.78 -4.81
C ASN A 30 17.84 -2.14 -5.93
N HIS A 31 16.84 -1.31 -6.23
CA HIS A 31 15.83 -1.58 -7.24
C HIS A 31 15.54 -0.35 -8.10
N TYR A 32 15.43 -0.59 -9.39
CA TYR A 32 15.19 0.43 -10.41
C TYR A 32 14.01 0.01 -11.28
N VAL A 33 13.15 0.95 -11.65
CA VAL A 33 12.18 0.74 -12.71
C VAL A 33 12.84 1.00 -14.05
N GLY A 34 12.67 0.08 -14.95
CA GLY A 34 13.22 0.17 -16.29
C GLY A 34 12.33 -0.52 -17.31
N ILE A 35 12.81 -0.53 -18.53
CA ILE A 35 12.12 -1.11 -19.67
C ILE A 35 13.14 -1.76 -20.60
N PRO A 36 12.87 -2.98 -21.14
CA PRO A 36 13.74 -3.63 -22.11
C PRO A 36 13.90 -2.80 -23.39
N VAL A 37 15.11 -2.82 -23.92
CA VAL A 37 15.48 -2.10 -25.16
C VAL A 37 15.78 -3.10 -26.27
N TYR A 38 15.12 -2.93 -27.40
CA TYR A 38 15.20 -3.82 -28.55
C TYR A 38 15.90 -3.16 -29.74
N ASN A 39 16.59 -3.96 -30.54
CA ASN A 39 17.24 -3.52 -31.77
C ASN A 39 16.24 -3.37 -32.91
N GLU A 40 15.18 -4.15 -32.90
CA GLU A 40 14.20 -4.27 -33.99
C GLU A 40 12.83 -3.80 -33.53
N GLU A 41 12.02 -3.35 -34.47
CA GLU A 41 10.66 -2.95 -34.25
C GLU A 41 9.80 -4.18 -33.91
N LYS A 42 9.00 -4.06 -32.86
CA LYS A 42 7.98 -5.04 -32.47
C LYS A 42 6.60 -4.42 -32.56
N LYS A 43 5.57 -5.24 -32.64
CA LYS A 43 4.18 -4.78 -32.63
C LYS A 43 3.94 -3.94 -31.36
N ASN A 44 3.40 -2.72 -31.53
CA ASN A 44 3.16 -1.74 -30.48
C ASN A 44 4.42 -1.17 -29.79
N SER A 45 5.60 -1.35 -30.36
CA SER A 45 6.82 -0.74 -29.85
C SER A 45 6.88 0.76 -30.11
N ILE A 46 7.65 1.46 -29.28
CA ILE A 46 7.97 2.89 -29.45
C ILE A 46 9.41 3.01 -29.92
N HIS A 47 9.60 3.74 -31.01
CA HIS A 47 10.92 4.05 -31.53
C HIS A 47 11.56 5.22 -30.77
N LEU A 48 12.67 4.96 -30.10
CA LEU A 48 13.53 5.95 -29.44
C LEU A 48 14.56 6.47 -30.46
N LYS A 49 14.22 7.56 -31.15
CA LYS A 49 15.00 8.10 -32.27
C LYS A 49 16.43 8.50 -31.87
N SER A 50 16.59 9.04 -30.63
CA SER A 50 17.89 9.50 -30.14
C SER A 50 18.94 8.39 -30.02
N ILE A 51 18.51 7.15 -29.87
CA ILE A 51 19.38 5.98 -29.68
C ILE A 51 19.14 4.90 -30.73
N ASN A 52 18.21 5.14 -31.67
CA ASN A 52 17.78 4.20 -32.72
C ASN A 52 17.45 2.81 -32.16
N LYS A 53 16.57 2.74 -31.18
CA LYS A 53 16.13 1.54 -30.47
C LYS A 53 14.63 1.57 -30.24
N TYR A 54 14.08 0.43 -29.85
CA TYR A 54 12.65 0.24 -29.60
C TYR A 54 12.40 -0.20 -28.16
N ILE A 55 11.27 0.17 -27.61
CA ILE A 55 10.78 -0.25 -26.28
C ILE A 55 9.31 -0.62 -26.35
N MET A 56 8.85 -1.47 -25.42
CA MET A 56 7.43 -1.83 -25.27
C MET A 56 6.94 -1.40 -23.89
N LEU A 57 5.93 -0.53 -23.82
CA LEU A 57 5.47 0.07 -22.55
C LEU A 57 4.81 -0.92 -21.58
N ASP A 58 4.30 -2.03 -22.06
CA ASP A 58 3.76 -3.13 -21.29
C ASP A 58 4.82 -4.00 -20.59
N GLU A 59 6.09 -3.81 -20.94
CA GLU A 59 7.23 -4.49 -20.33
C GLU A 59 7.96 -3.65 -19.27
N ILE A 60 7.38 -2.53 -18.82
CA ILE A 60 7.94 -1.77 -17.70
C ILE A 60 7.88 -2.63 -16.43
N THR A 61 9.04 -2.86 -15.81
CA THR A 61 9.17 -3.66 -14.60
C THR A 61 10.31 -3.18 -13.72
N ASP A 62 10.49 -3.80 -12.55
CA ASP A 62 11.60 -3.52 -11.67
C ASP A 62 12.82 -4.42 -11.96
N TYR A 63 14.00 -3.87 -11.73
CA TYR A 63 15.28 -4.50 -11.98
C TYR A 63 16.17 -4.41 -10.74
N SER A 64 16.70 -5.56 -10.30
CA SER A 64 17.64 -5.58 -9.20
C SER A 64 19.01 -5.01 -9.61
N ARG A 65 19.56 -4.15 -8.77
CA ARG A 65 20.90 -3.57 -8.96
C ARG A 65 22.00 -4.61 -9.16
N SER A 66 21.92 -5.73 -8.46
CA SER A 66 22.92 -6.81 -8.54
C SER A 66 23.12 -7.35 -9.96
N ASN A 67 22.07 -7.29 -10.76
CA ASN A 67 22.05 -7.80 -12.12
C ASN A 67 22.36 -6.74 -13.19
N ILE A 68 22.41 -5.46 -12.81
CA ILE A 68 22.85 -4.38 -13.69
C ILE A 68 24.38 -4.37 -13.71
N LYS A 69 24.99 -4.65 -14.89
CA LYS A 69 26.44 -4.89 -15.02
C LYS A 69 27.20 -3.64 -15.42
N ARG A 70 26.81 -2.98 -16.49
CA ARG A 70 27.51 -1.81 -17.00
C ARG A 70 26.58 -0.88 -17.79
N CYS A 71 26.93 0.39 -17.82
CA CYS A 71 26.32 1.34 -18.76
C CYS A 71 26.75 1.00 -20.20
N ILE A 72 25.86 1.14 -21.15
CA ILE A 72 26.15 0.93 -22.57
C ILE A 72 26.63 2.24 -23.18
N TYR A 73 27.73 2.15 -23.93
CA TYR A 73 28.37 3.28 -24.60
C TYR A 73 28.37 3.12 -26.11
N ILE A 74 28.15 4.21 -26.83
CA ILE A 74 28.36 4.31 -28.28
C ILE A 74 29.34 5.48 -28.54
N LYS A 75 30.42 5.22 -29.24
CA LYS A 75 31.46 6.23 -29.54
C LYS A 75 31.92 6.97 -28.27
N GLY A 76 32.15 6.24 -27.18
CA GLY A 76 32.67 6.78 -25.92
C GLY A 76 31.65 7.57 -25.07
N LYS A 77 30.40 7.69 -25.50
CA LYS A 77 29.32 8.36 -24.73
C LYS A 77 28.28 7.37 -24.26
N PRO A 78 27.76 7.52 -23.05
CA PRO A 78 26.67 6.66 -22.55
C PRO A 78 25.44 6.83 -23.44
N ILE A 79 24.79 5.71 -23.76
CA ILE A 79 23.50 5.74 -24.47
C ILE A 79 22.47 6.35 -23.55
N LYS A 80 21.87 7.46 -23.98
CA LYS A 80 20.89 8.22 -23.19
C LYS A 80 19.80 8.75 -24.11
N ILE A 81 18.54 8.61 -23.66
CA ILE A 81 17.39 9.20 -24.33
C ILE A 81 17.25 10.69 -23.98
N THR A 82 16.58 11.43 -24.84
CA THR A 82 16.28 12.85 -24.63
C THR A 82 15.22 13.05 -23.55
N ASN A 83 15.17 14.26 -22.99
CA ASN A 83 14.10 14.62 -22.04
C ASN A 83 12.71 14.52 -22.69
N LYS A 84 12.59 14.86 -23.96
CA LYS A 84 11.35 14.74 -24.72
C LYS A 84 10.88 13.29 -24.77
N GLU A 85 11.75 12.37 -25.22
CA GLU A 85 11.42 10.95 -25.30
C GLU A 85 11.06 10.36 -23.93
N PHE A 86 11.77 10.77 -22.89
CA PHE A 86 11.46 10.35 -21.52
C PHE A 86 10.05 10.80 -21.09
N ASN A 87 9.69 12.05 -21.35
CA ASN A 87 8.36 12.58 -21.04
C ASN A 87 7.28 11.90 -21.89
N ASP A 88 7.55 11.61 -23.17
CA ASP A 88 6.65 10.89 -24.04
C ASP A 88 6.40 9.44 -23.56
N ILE A 89 7.43 8.77 -23.03
CA ILE A 89 7.30 7.44 -22.39
C ILE A 89 6.36 7.54 -21.19
N LEU A 90 6.59 8.49 -20.28
CA LEU A 90 5.76 8.65 -19.08
C LEU A 90 4.31 8.98 -19.43
N LEU A 91 4.08 9.85 -20.41
CA LEU A 91 2.74 10.22 -20.86
C LEU A 91 2.00 9.02 -21.45
N LYS A 92 2.62 8.30 -22.38
CA LYS A 92 2.03 7.11 -23.00
C LYS A 92 1.82 5.98 -21.99
N SER A 93 2.72 5.78 -21.05
CA SER A 93 2.54 4.80 -19.97
C SER A 93 1.30 5.14 -19.12
N LYS A 94 1.09 6.42 -18.82
CA LYS A 94 -0.12 6.89 -18.13
C LYS A 94 -1.39 6.65 -18.95
N GLU A 95 -1.36 6.96 -20.23
CA GLU A 95 -2.49 6.74 -21.15
C GLU A 95 -2.84 5.24 -21.28
N ASN A 96 -1.84 4.37 -21.44
CA ASN A 96 -2.01 2.92 -21.49
C ASN A 96 -2.59 2.39 -20.18
N PHE A 97 -2.08 2.83 -19.04
CA PHE A 97 -2.62 2.45 -17.74
C PHE A 97 -4.09 2.87 -17.59
N LEU A 98 -4.43 4.11 -17.95
CA LEU A 98 -5.82 4.60 -17.89
C LEU A 98 -6.73 3.83 -18.84
N LYS A 99 -6.24 3.49 -20.05
CA LYS A 99 -6.96 2.66 -21.01
C LYS A 99 -7.17 1.25 -20.44
N TYR A 100 -6.12 0.60 -19.94
CA TYR A 100 -6.21 -0.72 -19.32
C TYR A 100 -7.25 -0.75 -18.20
N VAL A 101 -7.21 0.23 -17.29
CA VAL A 101 -8.19 0.33 -16.21
C VAL A 101 -9.60 0.52 -16.77
N LYS A 102 -9.80 1.38 -17.75
CA LYS A 102 -11.09 1.60 -18.41
C LYS A 102 -11.62 0.32 -19.04
N ASP A 103 -10.78 -0.38 -19.82
CA ASP A 103 -11.19 -1.58 -20.56
C ASP A 103 -11.53 -2.75 -19.63
N ASN A 104 -10.85 -2.84 -18.48
CA ASN A 104 -11.09 -3.91 -17.48
C ASN A 104 -12.14 -3.56 -16.43
N THR A 105 -12.63 -2.33 -16.42
CA THR A 105 -13.61 -1.85 -15.42
C THR A 105 -14.92 -1.36 -16.03
N ASN A 106 -15.10 -1.50 -17.34
CA ASN A 106 -16.28 -1.00 -18.07
C ASN A 106 -17.62 -1.60 -17.57
N ASN A 107 -17.58 -2.74 -16.88
CA ASN A 107 -18.76 -3.37 -16.27
C ASN A 107 -18.80 -3.18 -14.73
N ASP A 108 -17.83 -2.49 -14.14
CA ASP A 108 -17.76 -2.26 -12.71
C ASP A 108 -17.86 -0.75 -12.42
N PRO A 109 -18.97 -0.28 -11.82
CA PRO A 109 -19.09 1.12 -11.37
C PRO A 109 -17.96 1.53 -10.42
N ASP A 110 -17.29 0.57 -9.78
CA ASP A 110 -16.10 0.79 -8.94
C ASP A 110 -14.83 1.10 -9.75
N GLY A 111 -14.77 0.81 -11.04
CA GLY A 111 -13.60 1.16 -11.88
C GLY A 111 -13.37 2.66 -11.99
N ILE A 112 -14.44 3.45 -12.07
CA ILE A 112 -14.35 4.92 -11.99
C ILE A 112 -13.81 5.33 -10.62
N SER A 113 -14.22 4.63 -9.57
CA SER A 113 -13.77 4.86 -8.19
C SER A 113 -12.29 4.52 -8.00
N TYR A 114 -11.77 3.50 -8.68
CA TYR A 114 -10.34 3.17 -8.64
C TYR A 114 -9.48 4.25 -9.30
N ASN A 115 -9.86 4.73 -10.49
CA ASN A 115 -9.17 5.83 -11.17
C ASN A 115 -9.15 7.11 -10.34
N LYS A 116 -10.30 7.44 -9.74
CA LYS A 116 -10.38 8.55 -8.80
C LYS A 116 -9.44 8.35 -7.63
N TRP A 117 -9.43 7.14 -7.05
CA TRP A 117 -8.57 6.82 -5.93
C TRP A 117 -7.07 6.96 -6.25
N CYS A 118 -6.62 6.55 -7.43
CA CYS A 118 -5.22 6.74 -7.84
C CYS A 118 -4.81 8.22 -7.80
N ARG A 119 -5.69 9.13 -8.24
CA ARG A 119 -5.48 10.58 -8.16
C ARG A 119 -5.53 11.09 -6.72
N ASP A 120 -6.58 10.73 -5.98
CA ASP A 120 -6.79 11.15 -4.60
C ASP A 120 -5.63 10.68 -3.70
N LYS A 121 -5.05 9.50 -3.99
CA LYS A 121 -3.88 8.98 -3.27
C LYS A 121 -2.65 9.88 -3.44
N LEU A 122 -2.41 10.42 -4.64
CA LEU A 122 -1.31 11.37 -4.86
C LEU A 122 -1.52 12.66 -4.07
N GLU A 123 -2.75 13.16 -4.01
CA GLU A 123 -3.09 14.32 -3.18
C GLU A 123 -2.83 14.04 -1.69
N LEU A 124 -3.24 12.85 -1.20
CA LEU A 124 -2.99 12.45 0.20
C LEU A 124 -1.50 12.30 0.52
N ILE A 125 -0.68 11.80 -0.42
CA ILE A 125 0.77 11.69 -0.24
C ILE A 125 1.40 13.06 -0.07
N ASN A 126 0.94 14.05 -0.85
CA ASN A 126 1.48 15.42 -0.85
C ASN A 126 0.85 16.32 0.21
N LYS A 127 -0.18 15.86 0.94
CA LYS A 127 -0.86 16.62 1.97
C LYS A 127 0.08 16.86 3.16
N ASN A 128 0.15 18.11 3.63
CA ASN A 128 0.84 18.41 4.88
C ASN A 128 -0.03 17.98 6.07
N ALA A 129 0.47 17.02 6.87
CA ALA A 129 -0.24 16.50 8.05
C ALA A 129 -0.47 17.55 9.14
N ASP A 130 0.27 18.65 9.12
CA ASP A 130 0.21 19.71 10.13
C ASP A 130 -1.09 20.54 10.06
N ASP A 131 -1.85 20.42 8.95
CA ASP A 131 -3.14 21.13 8.79
C ASP A 131 -4.25 20.57 9.71
N ILE A 132 -4.03 19.44 10.41
CA ILE A 132 -5.03 18.78 11.27
C ILE A 132 -4.45 18.58 12.68
N THR A 133 -4.11 19.65 13.37
CA THR A 133 -3.32 19.60 14.61
C THR A 133 -4.09 19.29 15.89
N ASN A 134 -5.42 19.48 15.94
CA ASN A 134 -6.20 19.43 17.19
C ASN A 134 -7.00 18.14 17.43
N LEU A 135 -6.68 17.05 16.71
CA LEU A 135 -7.36 15.80 16.90
C LEU A 135 -6.97 15.12 18.22
N LYS A 136 -7.96 14.60 18.91
CA LYS A 136 -7.81 13.84 20.17
C LYS A 136 -8.22 12.39 19.98
N VAL A 137 -7.66 11.52 20.80
CA VAL A 137 -8.11 10.13 20.94
C VAL A 137 -9.61 10.11 21.28
N GLY A 138 -10.34 9.23 20.62
CA GLY A 138 -11.80 9.15 20.74
C GLY A 138 -12.58 10.05 19.78
N ALA A 139 -11.93 10.99 19.10
CA ALA A 139 -12.59 11.81 18.07
C ALA A 139 -13.03 10.95 16.89
N ILE A 140 -14.13 11.32 16.25
CA ILE A 140 -14.63 10.69 15.04
C ILE A 140 -14.31 11.61 13.87
N CYS A 141 -13.70 11.02 12.83
CA CYS A 141 -13.29 11.74 11.64
C CYS A 141 -13.66 10.97 10.38
N TRP A 142 -13.85 11.68 9.29
CA TRP A 142 -13.93 11.11 7.96
C TRP A 142 -12.54 10.70 7.51
N ILE A 143 -12.34 9.39 7.28
CA ILE A 143 -11.08 8.84 6.80
C ILE A 143 -11.24 8.23 5.41
N ASP A 144 -10.23 8.42 4.58
CA ASP A 144 -10.19 7.85 3.25
C ASP A 144 -9.44 6.51 3.28
N LEU A 145 -10.20 5.42 3.28
CA LEU A 145 -9.65 4.06 3.26
C LEU A 145 -9.09 3.67 1.89
N GLY A 146 -9.50 4.38 0.85
CA GLY A 146 -9.07 4.12 -0.50
C GLY A 146 -9.86 3.03 -1.20
N TYR A 147 -9.23 2.46 -2.21
CA TYR A 147 -9.75 1.34 -2.98
C TYR A 147 -9.01 0.07 -2.57
N ASN A 148 -9.65 -0.79 -1.82
CA ASN A 148 -9.09 -1.99 -1.24
C ASN A 148 -9.59 -3.26 -1.94
N ILE A 149 -9.06 -4.43 -1.59
CA ILE A 149 -9.30 -5.69 -2.30
C ILE A 149 -10.47 -6.44 -1.67
N GLY A 150 -11.35 -6.98 -2.51
CA GLY A 150 -12.44 -7.86 -2.08
C GLY A 150 -13.38 -7.21 -1.07
N ASN A 151 -13.53 -7.84 0.09
CA ASN A 151 -14.44 -7.40 1.16
C ASN A 151 -13.82 -6.41 2.16
N GLU A 152 -12.60 -5.95 1.94
CA GLU A 152 -11.99 -4.92 2.77
C GLU A 152 -12.80 -3.62 2.71
N LEU A 153 -12.84 -2.90 3.84
CA LEU A 153 -13.50 -1.60 3.87
C LEU A 153 -12.79 -0.61 2.94
N ARG A 154 -13.56 0.09 2.13
CA ARG A 154 -13.07 1.05 1.13
C ARG A 154 -13.89 2.33 1.12
N LYS A 155 -13.39 3.34 0.37
CA LYS A 155 -13.99 4.67 0.20
C LYS A 155 -13.87 5.52 1.48
N LEU A 156 -14.48 6.69 1.45
CA LEU A 156 -14.54 7.61 2.58
C LEU A 156 -15.52 7.08 3.63
N ARG A 157 -15.07 6.99 4.89
CA ARG A 157 -15.89 6.48 6.00
C ARG A 157 -15.60 7.25 7.29
N PRO A 158 -16.59 7.42 8.16
CA PRO A 158 -16.34 7.86 9.51
C PRO A 158 -15.59 6.77 10.29
N ALA A 159 -14.67 7.17 11.14
CA ALA A 159 -13.95 6.27 12.03
C ALA A 159 -13.58 6.94 13.34
N ILE A 160 -13.50 6.15 14.40
CA ILE A 160 -13.00 6.56 15.70
C ILE A 160 -11.47 6.57 15.63
N LEU A 161 -10.83 7.67 15.98
CA LEU A 161 -9.39 7.76 16.20
C LEU A 161 -9.04 7.16 17.55
N TRP A 162 -8.70 5.86 17.56
CA TRP A 162 -8.56 5.06 18.78
C TRP A 162 -7.24 5.31 19.53
N ARG A 163 -6.14 5.38 18.81
CA ARG A 163 -4.79 5.67 19.34
C ARG A 163 -4.00 6.50 18.34
N SER A 164 -3.05 7.29 18.83
CA SER A 164 -2.09 8.00 18.00
C SER A 164 -0.66 7.60 18.32
N SER A 165 0.24 7.76 17.33
CA SER A 165 1.67 7.84 17.59
C SER A 165 2.00 9.10 18.39
N SER A 166 3.17 9.14 19.04
CA SER A 166 3.62 10.28 19.83
C SER A 166 3.67 11.59 19.03
N ASN A 167 4.05 11.51 17.76
CA ASN A 167 4.11 12.64 16.83
C ASN A 167 2.77 12.89 16.08
N LYS A 168 1.72 12.16 16.40
CA LYS A 168 0.39 12.25 15.76
C LYS A 168 0.38 12.07 14.23
N LYS A 169 1.43 11.51 13.63
CA LYS A 169 1.48 11.24 12.18
C LYS A 169 0.80 9.92 11.79
N MET A 170 0.57 9.04 12.76
CA MET A 170 -0.12 7.76 12.58
C MET A 170 -1.23 7.58 13.61
N TRP A 171 -2.32 7.00 13.19
CA TRP A 171 -3.47 6.68 14.03
C TRP A 171 -3.89 5.22 13.85
N THR A 172 -4.26 4.59 14.96
CA THR A 172 -5.10 3.39 14.90
C THR A 172 -6.54 3.85 14.88
N ALA A 173 -7.31 3.45 13.87
CA ALA A 173 -8.69 3.87 13.67
C ALA A 173 -9.63 2.66 13.67
N ILE A 174 -10.87 2.87 14.15
CA ILE A 174 -11.96 1.89 14.10
C ILE A 174 -13.03 2.45 13.17
N PRO A 175 -13.21 1.89 11.98
CA PRO A 175 -14.23 2.34 11.03
C PRO A 175 -15.64 2.14 11.57
N LEU A 176 -16.53 3.06 11.20
CA LEU A 176 -17.96 3.01 11.52
C LEU A 176 -18.78 2.64 10.29
N THR A 177 -19.93 2.00 10.51
CA THR A 177 -20.99 1.91 9.51
C THR A 177 -22.05 2.97 9.81
N SER A 178 -22.69 3.51 8.76
CA SER A 178 -23.76 4.51 8.93
C SER A 178 -25.07 3.93 9.52
N LYS A 179 -25.20 2.62 9.61
CA LYS A 179 -26.40 1.94 10.13
C LYS A 179 -26.02 1.10 11.32
N HIS A 180 -26.87 1.14 12.36
CA HIS A 180 -26.80 0.17 13.46
C HIS A 180 -27.01 -1.23 12.89
N LYS A 181 -26.11 -2.14 13.22
CA LYS A 181 -26.21 -3.52 12.76
C LYS A 181 -27.24 -4.31 13.53
N ASN A 182 -27.39 -4.00 14.83
CA ASN A 182 -28.29 -4.72 15.73
C ASN A 182 -28.11 -6.24 15.64
N ASP A 183 -26.89 -6.68 15.32
CA ASP A 183 -26.53 -8.08 15.21
C ASP A 183 -25.75 -8.51 16.48
N ASN A 184 -25.70 -9.81 16.72
CA ASN A 184 -24.95 -10.38 17.85
C ASN A 184 -23.49 -10.65 17.50
N TYR A 185 -22.97 -9.99 16.44
CA TYR A 185 -21.59 -10.21 16.04
C TYR A 185 -20.63 -9.56 17.04
N TYR A 186 -19.81 -10.36 17.64
CA TYR A 186 -18.99 -10.01 18.81
C TYR A 186 -17.96 -8.89 18.59
N PHE A 187 -17.67 -8.53 17.37
CA PHE A 187 -16.79 -7.40 17.01
C PHE A 187 -17.56 -6.12 16.69
N HIS A 188 -18.89 -6.15 16.69
CA HIS A 188 -19.71 -4.98 16.47
C HIS A 188 -20.07 -4.30 17.80
N TYR A 189 -19.99 -2.97 17.81
CA TYR A 189 -20.42 -2.16 18.93
C TYR A 189 -21.23 -0.96 18.43
N ASP A 190 -22.49 -0.88 18.78
CA ASP A 190 -23.37 0.21 18.38
C ASP A 190 -23.13 1.45 19.25
N LEU A 191 -22.81 2.58 18.62
CA LEU A 191 -22.61 3.87 19.28
C LEU A 191 -23.96 4.53 19.55
N ILE A 192 -24.62 4.12 20.65
CA ILE A 192 -25.99 4.52 20.97
C ILE A 192 -26.06 5.99 21.34
N ASP A 193 -25.14 6.45 22.20
CA ASP A 193 -25.18 7.80 22.77
C ASP A 193 -25.01 8.92 21.73
N ILE A 194 -24.30 8.65 20.64
CA ILE A 194 -24.06 9.62 19.56
C ILE A 194 -24.77 9.24 18.24
N ASN A 195 -25.46 8.12 18.21
CA ASN A 195 -26.23 7.62 17.07
C ASN A 195 -25.46 7.64 15.72
N LEU A 196 -24.20 7.24 15.74
CA LEU A 196 -23.33 7.21 14.56
C LEU A 196 -23.13 5.81 13.96
N GLY A 197 -24.07 4.90 14.25
CA GLY A 197 -24.06 3.53 13.75
C GLY A 197 -23.16 2.60 14.55
N THR A 198 -22.57 1.60 13.88
CA THR A 198 -21.82 0.51 14.53
C THR A 198 -20.32 0.67 14.28
N ALA A 199 -19.53 0.59 15.36
CA ALA A 199 -18.07 0.45 15.29
C ALA A 199 -17.72 -0.99 14.87
N ARG A 200 -16.94 -1.11 13.80
CA ARG A 200 -16.48 -2.39 13.24
C ARG A 200 -15.07 -2.69 13.74
N ILE A 201 -14.99 -3.30 14.91
CA ILE A 201 -13.72 -3.50 15.62
C ILE A 201 -12.83 -4.52 14.89
N GLU A 202 -13.42 -5.46 14.16
CA GLU A 202 -12.70 -6.40 13.30
C GLU A 202 -11.91 -5.73 12.15
N ASN A 203 -12.28 -4.49 11.82
CA ASN A 203 -11.61 -3.68 10.81
C ASN A 203 -10.68 -2.60 11.40
N LEU A 204 -10.22 -2.79 12.64
CA LEU A 204 -9.23 -1.92 13.25
C LEU A 204 -8.01 -1.79 12.34
N ILE A 205 -7.63 -0.56 11.98
CA ILE A 205 -6.62 -0.27 10.96
C ILE A 205 -5.68 0.85 11.40
N ASN A 206 -4.41 0.75 11.02
CA ASN A 206 -3.45 1.84 11.16
C ASN A 206 -3.44 2.72 9.90
N ILE A 207 -3.60 4.02 10.10
CA ILE A 207 -3.65 5.01 9.02
C ILE A 207 -2.68 6.15 9.25
N SER A 208 -2.18 6.74 8.17
CA SER A 208 -1.52 8.04 8.22
C SER A 208 -2.54 9.14 8.52
N THR A 209 -2.13 10.18 9.26
CA THR A 209 -2.93 11.39 9.46
C THR A 209 -3.40 12.01 8.14
N ASN A 210 -2.62 11.88 7.07
CA ASN A 210 -2.97 12.36 5.74
C ASN A 210 -4.28 11.76 5.19
N ARG A 211 -4.67 10.55 5.64
CA ARG A 211 -5.94 9.92 5.24
C ARG A 211 -7.16 10.56 5.91
N ILE A 212 -6.97 11.37 6.94
CA ILE A 212 -8.06 12.09 7.61
C ILE A 212 -8.44 13.27 6.73
N ARG A 213 -9.69 13.28 6.25
CA ARG A 213 -10.22 14.38 5.42
C ARG A 213 -10.66 15.53 6.31
N GLU A 214 -11.52 15.24 7.27
CA GLU A 214 -12.08 16.24 8.20
C GLU A 214 -12.63 15.57 9.47
N PRO A 215 -12.77 16.31 10.57
CA PRO A 215 -13.50 15.86 11.75
C PRO A 215 -15.00 15.68 11.44
N TYR A 216 -15.63 14.72 12.11
CA TYR A 216 -17.09 14.60 12.07
C TYR A 216 -17.72 15.53 13.09
N PHE A 217 -18.62 16.42 12.67
CA PHE A 217 -19.24 17.40 13.55
C PHE A 217 -20.68 17.04 13.91
N ILE A 218 -21.02 17.18 15.20
CA ILE A 218 -22.40 17.15 15.72
C ILE A 218 -22.62 18.47 16.44
N LYS A 219 -23.64 19.22 16.04
CA LYS A 219 -23.97 20.53 16.64
C LYS A 219 -22.73 21.43 16.79
N ASN A 220 -21.94 21.57 15.73
CA ASN A 220 -20.70 22.36 15.67
C ASN A 220 -19.57 21.94 16.63
N LYS A 221 -19.65 20.74 17.20
CA LYS A 221 -18.56 20.15 17.99
C LYS A 221 -18.05 18.88 17.32
N ILE A 222 -16.74 18.64 17.44
CA ILE A 222 -16.16 17.36 16.97
C ILE A 222 -16.81 16.21 17.77
N ALA A 223 -17.42 15.27 17.03
CA ALA A 223 -17.99 14.09 17.63
C ALA A 223 -16.89 13.26 18.31
N THR A 224 -17.14 12.84 19.53
CA THR A 224 -16.18 12.07 20.33
C THR A 224 -16.93 10.95 21.03
N ILE A 225 -16.38 9.74 21.06
CA ILE A 225 -16.97 8.64 21.81
C ILE A 225 -17.01 8.94 23.30
N THR A 226 -18.03 8.42 23.98
CA THR A 226 -18.17 8.55 25.42
C THR A 226 -17.18 7.63 26.15
N LYS A 227 -16.98 7.88 27.45
CA LYS A 227 -16.19 6.95 28.29
C LYS A 227 -16.78 5.55 28.29
N LYS A 228 -18.12 5.42 28.31
CA LYS A 228 -18.84 4.15 28.26
C LYS A 228 -18.52 3.39 26.95
N ASP A 229 -18.57 4.09 25.79
CA ASP A 229 -18.22 3.50 24.51
C ASP A 229 -16.77 3.03 24.48
N ASN A 230 -15.86 3.88 24.97
CA ASN A 230 -14.43 3.56 25.06
C ASN A 230 -14.19 2.28 25.88
N ASP A 231 -14.80 2.18 27.07
CA ASP A 231 -14.62 1.03 27.96
C ASP A 231 -15.21 -0.27 27.34
N ALA A 232 -16.35 -0.17 26.65
CA ALA A 232 -16.97 -1.29 25.96
C ALA A 232 -16.10 -1.78 24.77
N ILE A 233 -15.63 -0.86 23.93
CA ILE A 233 -14.75 -1.18 22.80
C ILE A 233 -13.44 -1.79 23.32
N LEU A 234 -12.85 -1.23 24.39
CA LEU A 234 -11.63 -1.75 24.99
C LEU A 234 -11.81 -3.19 25.50
N LYS A 235 -12.97 -3.49 26.08
CA LYS A 235 -13.30 -4.86 26.53
C LYS A 235 -13.35 -5.85 25.38
N ILE A 236 -13.92 -5.45 24.23
CA ILE A 236 -13.96 -6.27 23.03
C ILE A 236 -12.54 -6.49 22.50
N ILE A 237 -11.74 -5.42 22.36
CA ILE A 237 -10.36 -5.51 21.89
C ILE A 237 -9.54 -6.44 22.78
N LYS A 238 -9.62 -6.28 24.11
CA LYS A 238 -8.90 -7.15 25.06
C LYS A 238 -9.31 -8.61 24.92
N LYS A 239 -10.60 -8.89 24.78
CA LYS A 239 -11.11 -10.25 24.69
C LYS A 239 -10.66 -10.98 23.41
N TYR A 240 -10.59 -10.28 22.29
CA TYR A 240 -10.41 -10.91 20.97
C TYR A 240 -9.07 -10.66 20.30
N TYR A 241 -8.37 -9.56 20.63
CA TYR A 241 -7.06 -9.23 20.08
C TYR A 241 -5.90 -9.37 21.06
N ALA A 242 -6.14 -9.15 22.38
CA ALA A 242 -5.14 -9.50 23.37
C ALA A 242 -5.15 -11.02 23.52
N PHE A 243 -4.09 -11.66 23.05
CA PHE A 243 -3.83 -13.08 23.33
C PHE A 243 -3.49 -13.25 24.82
N GLU A 244 -4.45 -13.09 25.70
CA GLU A 244 -4.39 -13.78 26.98
C GLU A 244 -4.45 -15.26 26.62
N GLY A 245 -3.28 -15.93 26.68
CA GLY A 245 -3.16 -17.32 26.30
C GLY A 245 -4.23 -18.14 26.98
N THR A 246 -5.20 -18.60 26.20
CA THR A 246 -6.12 -19.60 26.69
C THR A 246 -5.27 -20.76 27.15
N LYS A 247 -5.54 -21.31 28.35
CA LYS A 247 -4.82 -22.46 28.94
C LYS A 247 -4.67 -23.64 27.95
N GLU A 248 -5.52 -23.72 26.93
CA GLU A 248 -5.44 -24.69 25.83
C GLU A 248 -4.30 -24.45 24.84
N LYS A 249 -3.94 -23.18 24.53
CA LYS A 249 -2.77 -22.91 23.64
C LYS A 249 -1.46 -23.21 24.35
N ASN A 250 -1.39 -23.04 25.68
CA ASN A 250 -0.21 -23.43 26.44
C ASN A 250 0.01 -24.96 26.47
N LYS A 251 -1.06 -25.77 26.41
CA LYS A 251 -0.92 -27.24 26.23
C LYS A 251 -0.33 -27.60 24.86
N ASN A 252 -0.71 -26.92 23.81
CA ASN A 252 -0.18 -27.20 22.47
C ASN A 252 1.27 -26.70 22.28
N ILE A 253 1.64 -25.54 22.86
CA ILE A 253 3.03 -25.04 22.86
C ILE A 253 3.91 -25.95 23.71
N SER A 254 3.45 -26.38 24.88
CA SER A 254 4.14 -27.37 25.74
C SER A 254 4.35 -28.68 25.00
N LYS A 255 3.34 -29.20 24.30
CA LYS A 255 3.42 -30.42 23.49
C LYS A 255 4.40 -30.28 22.31
N TYR A 256 4.42 -29.13 21.65
CA TYR A 256 5.36 -28.84 20.56
C TYR A 256 6.83 -28.74 21.07
N ASN A 257 7.04 -28.10 22.21
CA ASN A 257 8.37 -27.99 22.82
C ASN A 257 8.87 -29.34 23.34
N THR A 258 7.98 -30.22 23.84
CA THR A 258 8.32 -31.57 24.24
C THR A 258 8.73 -32.42 23.04
N ILE A 259 8.00 -32.35 21.92
CA ILE A 259 8.32 -33.08 20.68
C ILE A 259 9.66 -32.62 20.10
N ARG A 260 9.95 -31.30 20.15
CA ARG A 260 11.22 -30.74 19.67
C ARG A 260 12.41 -31.23 20.50
N LYS A 261 12.31 -31.19 21.82
CA LYS A 261 13.34 -31.69 22.74
C LYS A 261 13.58 -33.21 22.56
N THR A 262 12.55 -33.99 22.27
CA THR A 262 12.66 -35.43 22.05
C THR A 262 13.36 -35.73 20.69
N LYS A 263 13.18 -34.91 19.67
CA LYS A 263 13.90 -35.01 18.39
C LYS A 263 15.40 -34.63 18.55
N GLU A 264 15.68 -33.51 19.22
CA GLU A 264 17.05 -33.04 19.48
C GLU A 264 17.86 -34.05 20.34
N ASN A 265 17.21 -34.74 21.29
CA ASN A 265 17.86 -35.79 22.07
C ASN A 265 18.06 -37.11 21.30
N ARG A 266 17.22 -37.42 20.29
CA ARG A 266 17.42 -38.60 19.42
C ARG A 266 18.57 -38.39 18.42
N GLU A 267 18.75 -37.18 17.94
CA GLU A 267 19.87 -36.82 17.05
C GLU A 267 21.22 -36.81 17.77
N LYS A 268 21.26 -36.51 19.09
CA LYS A 268 22.47 -36.57 19.90
C LYS A 268 22.90 -37.97 20.38
N VAL A 269 22.04 -38.96 20.23
CA VAL A 269 22.33 -40.37 20.59
C VAL A 269 22.78 -41.14 19.36
N LEU A 270 22.68 -40.57 18.17
CA LEU A 270 23.06 -41.21 16.88
C LEU A 270 24.37 -40.63 16.30
N THR A 271 25.03 -39.70 17.03
CA THR A 271 26.39 -39.22 16.78
C THR A 271 27.32 -39.67 17.91
#